data_be9fdcf6c5ed010cb7dfda052be50312
#
_entry.id   be9fdcf6c5ed010cb7dfda052be50312
#
_cell.length_a   1.000
_cell.length_b   1.000
_cell.length_c   1.000
_cell.angle_alpha   90.00
_cell.angle_beta   90.00
_cell.angle_gamma   90.00
#
_symmetry.space_group_name_H-M   'P 1'
#
loop_
_entity.id
_entity.type
_entity.pdbx_description
1 polymer ?
#
loop_
_entity_poly.entity_id
_entity_poly.type
_entity_poly.pdbx_seq_one_letter_code
_entity_poly.pdbx_strand_id
1 'polypeptide(L)'
;MKITQKFKNKSLRLRQILFVVIALTALKSHGQILSNYITEAQKNSPKIEAMRLQYKVSEEKVNQADALPDTKFGAGYFLSTPETRVGPQQFKVSAMQQLPWFGTLTARENYAESLTETQYQKLAIAKRQLSLNLSQSFYKLYAFQAKIKVVNQNIELLKTYRELALSDVANDRASSVDVMRLRIRQNDLVEKREILTQNFQAEAGNFNQFLNREIQQTPILPDTLILPNKQNVKVENLKLHPELLQYEKMYDEVEKSEAVNQKESAPGFGVGLNYIQVQERPQAVSDNGKDILMPVVSLSIPIFNNRYSSISKEHELQQKRIEAEKENRLQELKSMTNTAFQNQGSARTTIEIQNKNIKQAKDAISILNRQYETGELDYEEILDVQELQLKIQLKKADAVQYFFEQYALLNYLSPNEL
;
A
#
# COMPACT_ATOMS: atom_id res chain seq x y z
N MET A 1 9.98 62.98 23.65
CA MET A 1 9.76 62.50 22.28
C MET A 1 10.52 61.21 21.90
N LYS A 2 11.41 60.64 22.72
CA LYS A 2 12.15 59.38 22.44
C LYS A 2 11.50 58.08 22.98
N ILE A 3 10.54 58.17 23.89
CA ILE A 3 9.91 56.97 24.53
C ILE A 3 8.76 56.39 23.69
N THR A 4 8.02 57.21 22.97
CA THR A 4 6.89 56.81 22.11
C THR A 4 7.32 56.07 20.84
N GLN A 5 8.52 56.31 20.30
CA GLN A 5 9.05 55.61 19.11
C GLN A 5 9.53 54.18 19.45
N LYS A 6 10.01 53.96 20.71
CA LYS A 6 10.47 52.62 21.15
C LYS A 6 9.31 51.60 21.33
N PHE A 7 8.13 52.09 21.73
CA PHE A 7 6.93 51.27 21.87
C PHE A 7 6.30 50.91 20.50
N LYS A 8 6.33 51.84 19.53
CA LYS A 8 5.81 51.62 18.19
C LYS A 8 6.62 50.55 17.41
N ASN A 9 7.94 50.56 17.58
CA ASN A 9 8.82 49.55 16.96
C ASN A 9 8.72 48.17 17.62
N LYS A 10 8.41 48.09 18.91
CA LYS A 10 8.18 46.80 19.60
C LYS A 10 6.88 46.14 19.16
N SER A 11 5.81 46.91 18.99
CA SER A 11 4.50 46.40 18.48
C SER A 11 4.56 45.95 17.03
N LEU A 12 5.38 46.63 16.20
CA LEU A 12 5.59 46.24 14.78
C LEU A 12 6.38 44.92 14.71
N ARG A 13 7.40 44.73 15.51
CA ARG A 13 8.15 43.46 15.56
C ARG A 13 7.32 42.33 16.13
N LEU A 14 6.47 42.58 17.12
CA LEU A 14 5.57 41.55 17.67
C LEU A 14 4.51 41.11 16.61
N ARG A 15 3.96 42.05 15.83
CA ARG A 15 3.06 41.77 14.72
C ARG A 15 3.77 41.00 13.60
N GLN A 16 5.01 41.31 13.26
CA GLN A 16 5.79 40.58 12.27
C GLN A 16 6.11 39.14 12.74
N ILE A 17 6.47 38.97 14.02
CA ILE A 17 6.71 37.64 14.61
C ILE A 17 5.42 36.83 14.65
N LEU A 18 4.28 37.43 15.02
CA LEU A 18 2.98 36.79 15.02
C LEU A 18 2.55 36.34 13.59
N PHE A 19 2.80 37.18 12.59
CA PHE A 19 2.54 36.88 11.19
C PHE A 19 3.42 35.74 10.65
N VAL A 20 4.70 35.70 11.05
CA VAL A 20 5.63 34.61 10.70
C VAL A 20 5.24 33.30 11.40
N VAL A 21 4.80 33.35 12.66
CA VAL A 21 4.33 32.17 13.40
C VAL A 21 3.01 31.64 12.81
N ILE A 22 2.07 32.52 12.45
CA ILE A 22 0.82 32.13 11.78
C ILE A 22 1.10 31.58 10.38
N ALA A 23 2.06 32.16 9.63
CA ALA A 23 2.48 31.63 8.32
C ALA A 23 3.18 30.26 8.44
N LEU A 24 4.00 30.04 9.49
CA LEU A 24 4.66 28.75 9.76
C LEU A 24 3.68 27.66 10.22
N THR A 25 2.61 28.02 10.93
CA THR A 25 1.55 27.05 11.30
C THR A 25 0.65 26.71 10.12
N ALA A 26 0.39 27.66 9.22
CA ALA A 26 -0.36 27.40 7.98
C ALA A 26 0.39 26.49 7.00
N LEU A 27 1.72 26.56 6.96
CA LEU A 27 2.56 25.70 6.11
C LEU A 27 2.58 24.22 6.55
N LYS A 28 2.36 23.92 7.85
CA LYS A 28 2.25 22.55 8.34
C LYS A 28 0.89 21.88 8.06
N SER A 29 -0.14 22.65 7.76
CA SER A 29 -1.52 22.17 7.66
C SER A 29 -1.78 21.29 6.43
N HIS A 30 -1.08 21.50 5.32
CA HIS A 30 -1.42 20.86 4.03
C HIS A 30 -0.92 19.40 3.93
N GLY A 31 0.27 19.09 4.41
CA GLY A 31 0.78 17.71 4.48
C GLY A 31 0.09 16.87 5.56
N GLN A 32 -0.48 17.53 6.57
CA GLN A 32 -1.11 16.88 7.71
C GLN A 32 -2.46 16.22 7.37
N ILE A 33 -3.23 16.78 6.42
CA ILE A 33 -4.54 16.22 6.01
C ILE A 33 -4.34 14.85 5.35
N LEU A 34 -3.48 14.74 4.34
CA LEU A 34 -3.21 13.48 3.66
C LEU A 34 -2.55 12.45 4.58
N SER A 35 -1.60 12.89 5.42
CA SER A 35 -0.93 12.00 6.40
C SER A 35 -1.94 11.41 7.39
N ASN A 36 -2.92 12.18 7.85
CA ASN A 36 -3.98 11.69 8.74
C ASN A 36 -4.83 10.63 8.03
N TYR A 37 -5.19 10.84 6.75
CA TYR A 37 -5.93 9.86 5.96
C TYR A 37 -5.12 8.58 5.73
N ILE A 38 -3.81 8.68 5.46
CA ILE A 38 -2.94 7.51 5.32
C ILE A 38 -2.91 6.70 6.62
N THR A 39 -2.72 7.37 7.76
CA THR A 39 -2.70 6.72 9.08
C THR A 39 -4.03 6.01 9.37
N GLU A 40 -5.14 6.68 9.07
CA GLU A 40 -6.48 6.12 9.23
C GLU A 40 -6.71 4.91 8.31
N ALA A 41 -6.34 5.01 7.04
CA ALA A 41 -6.46 3.91 6.09
C ALA A 41 -5.66 2.68 6.54
N GLN A 42 -4.41 2.87 6.99
CA GLN A 42 -3.58 1.77 7.48
C GLN A 42 -4.13 1.12 8.75
N LYS A 43 -4.87 1.88 9.58
CA LYS A 43 -5.51 1.37 10.80
C LYS A 43 -6.81 0.63 10.51
N ASN A 44 -7.64 1.14 9.60
CA ASN A 44 -9.01 0.71 9.39
C ASN A 44 -9.20 -0.23 8.19
N SER A 45 -8.19 -0.35 7.30
CA SER A 45 -8.31 -1.18 6.10
C SER A 45 -8.43 -2.67 6.44
N PRO A 46 -9.53 -3.34 6.03
CA PRO A 46 -9.70 -4.78 6.21
C PRO A 46 -8.59 -5.59 5.52
N LYS A 47 -8.07 -5.11 4.39
CA LYS A 47 -6.95 -5.74 3.68
C LYS A 47 -5.67 -5.74 4.52
N ILE A 48 -5.34 -4.61 5.16
CA ILE A 48 -4.16 -4.49 6.02
C ILE A 48 -4.34 -5.35 7.27
N GLU A 49 -5.55 -5.36 7.84
CA GLU A 49 -5.84 -6.22 9.01
C GLU A 49 -5.72 -7.72 8.67
N ALA A 50 -6.25 -8.14 7.52
CA ALA A 50 -6.10 -9.52 7.06
C ALA A 50 -4.61 -9.92 6.92
N MET A 51 -3.77 -9.03 6.37
CA MET A 51 -2.33 -9.28 6.24
C MET A 51 -1.60 -9.25 7.59
N ARG A 52 -2.04 -8.41 8.53
CA ARG A 52 -1.52 -8.40 9.91
C ARG A 52 -1.86 -9.71 10.63
N LEU A 53 -3.09 -10.20 10.46
CA LEU A 53 -3.49 -11.51 10.99
C LEU A 53 -2.71 -12.64 10.34
N GLN A 54 -2.44 -12.58 9.03
CA GLN A 54 -1.61 -13.57 8.34
C GLN A 54 -0.16 -13.58 8.89
N TYR A 55 0.40 -12.41 9.19
CA TYR A 55 1.68 -12.32 9.87
C TYR A 55 1.64 -12.99 11.25
N LYS A 56 0.61 -12.72 12.07
CA LYS A 56 0.41 -13.37 13.38
C LYS A 56 0.23 -14.89 13.26
N VAL A 57 -0.50 -15.36 12.23
CA VAL A 57 -0.61 -16.79 11.93
C VAL A 57 0.76 -17.41 11.66
N SER A 58 1.66 -16.68 10.97
CA SER A 58 3.02 -17.18 10.75
C SER A 58 3.87 -17.21 12.03
N GLU A 59 3.69 -16.24 12.95
CA GLU A 59 4.32 -16.28 14.28
C GLU A 59 3.88 -17.52 15.07
N GLU A 60 2.58 -17.87 15.05
CA GLU A 60 2.10 -19.10 15.71
C GLU A 60 2.62 -20.39 15.05
N LYS A 61 2.97 -20.36 13.77
CA LYS A 61 3.64 -21.50 13.12
C LYS A 61 5.08 -21.69 13.59
N VAL A 62 5.76 -20.61 13.98
CA VAL A 62 7.08 -20.71 14.62
C VAL A 62 6.96 -21.48 15.94
N ASN A 63 5.96 -21.13 16.78
CA ASN A 63 5.69 -21.82 18.04
C ASN A 63 5.32 -23.31 17.90
N GLN A 64 4.95 -23.76 16.69
CA GLN A 64 4.64 -25.17 16.39
C GLN A 64 5.85 -25.94 15.84
N ALA A 65 6.85 -25.22 15.33
CA ALA A 65 7.92 -25.82 14.53
C ALA A 65 8.90 -26.66 15.33
N ASP A 66 9.08 -26.36 16.62
CA ASP A 66 9.94 -27.06 17.55
C ASP A 66 9.27 -28.24 18.30
N ALA A 67 7.97 -28.49 18.04
CA ALA A 67 7.22 -29.54 18.66
C ALA A 67 7.74 -30.93 18.24
N LEU A 68 7.90 -31.79 19.25
CA LEU A 68 8.19 -33.23 19.02
C LEU A 68 6.99 -33.88 18.31
N PRO A 69 7.23 -34.87 17.43
CA PRO A 69 6.17 -35.71 16.90
C PRO A 69 5.36 -36.39 18.01
N ASP A 70 4.09 -36.70 17.73
CA ASP A 70 3.19 -37.34 18.69
C ASP A 70 3.72 -38.66 19.19
N THR A 71 3.54 -38.90 20.49
CA THR A 71 3.79 -40.23 21.11
C THR A 71 2.71 -41.20 20.64
N LYS A 72 3.12 -42.29 20.01
CA LYS A 72 2.21 -43.32 19.49
C LYS A 72 1.94 -44.38 20.57
N PHE A 73 0.69 -44.53 20.96
CA PHE A 73 0.22 -45.62 21.81
C PHE A 73 -0.45 -46.69 20.95
N GLY A 74 -0.14 -47.94 21.24
CA GLY A 74 -0.75 -49.07 20.58
C GLY A 74 -1.20 -50.11 21.62
N ALA A 75 -2.34 -50.75 21.38
CA ALA A 75 -2.82 -51.89 22.15
C ALA A 75 -3.21 -53.01 21.20
N GLY A 76 -2.87 -54.24 21.56
CA GLY A 76 -3.20 -55.44 20.79
C GLY A 76 -3.55 -56.60 21.71
N TYR A 77 -4.58 -57.39 21.35
CA TYR A 77 -4.97 -58.63 22.01
C TYR A 77 -4.69 -59.81 21.09
N PHE A 78 -4.04 -60.84 21.63
CA PHE A 78 -3.71 -62.07 20.88
C PHE A 78 -4.91 -62.98 20.81
N LEU A 79 -5.58 -63.02 19.66
CA LEU A 79 -6.66 -64.00 19.42
C LEU A 79 -6.15 -65.44 19.38
N SER A 80 -4.92 -65.63 18.91
CA SER A 80 -4.16 -66.89 19.01
C SER A 80 -2.98 -66.60 19.91
N THR A 81 -3.01 -67.10 21.15
CA THR A 81 -2.05 -66.81 22.19
C THR A 81 -0.68 -67.44 21.88
N PRO A 82 0.39 -66.64 21.65
CA PRO A 82 1.74 -67.21 21.51
C PRO A 82 2.23 -67.84 22.87
N GLU A 83 2.65 -69.07 22.80
CA GLU A 83 3.22 -69.74 23.93
C GLU A 83 4.68 -69.33 24.21
N THR A 84 4.99 -68.96 25.43
CA THR A 84 6.37 -68.72 25.85
C THR A 84 6.74 -69.59 27.05
N ARG A 85 8.01 -69.63 27.42
CA ARG A 85 8.48 -70.40 28.57
C ARG A 85 7.77 -70.07 29.91
N VAL A 86 7.41 -68.75 30.05
CA VAL A 86 6.77 -68.17 31.24
C VAL A 86 5.25 -68.13 31.18
N GLY A 87 4.64 -68.54 30.06
CA GLY A 87 3.21 -68.60 29.85
C GLY A 87 2.75 -67.97 28.52
N PRO A 88 1.44 -68.14 28.15
CA PRO A 88 0.88 -67.60 26.95
C PRO A 88 0.70 -66.05 27.07
N GLN A 89 1.06 -65.35 26.04
CA GLN A 89 0.85 -63.87 25.94
C GLN A 89 -0.61 -63.58 25.61
N GLN A 90 -1.25 -62.65 26.36
CA GLN A 90 -2.66 -62.30 26.16
C GLN A 90 -2.82 -60.95 25.47
N PHE A 91 -2.22 -59.91 25.99
CA PHE A 91 -2.29 -58.61 25.36
C PHE A 91 -0.95 -57.87 25.42
N LYS A 92 -0.79 -56.90 24.52
CA LYS A 92 0.36 -56.01 24.42
C LYS A 92 -0.09 -54.56 24.45
N VAL A 93 0.57 -53.74 25.28
CA VAL A 93 0.47 -52.27 25.21
C VAL A 93 1.85 -51.72 24.84
N SER A 94 1.88 -50.71 23.98
CA SER A 94 3.12 -50.08 23.55
C SER A 94 3.00 -48.55 23.57
N ALA A 95 4.09 -47.91 23.94
CA ALA A 95 4.28 -46.47 23.77
C ALA A 95 5.56 -46.25 22.97
N MET A 96 5.52 -45.41 21.92
CA MET A 96 6.67 -45.13 21.06
C MET A 96 6.76 -43.63 20.81
N GLN A 97 7.89 -43.01 21.13
CA GLN A 97 8.24 -41.61 20.81
C GLN A 97 9.26 -41.58 19.68
N GLN A 98 8.91 -40.90 18.60
CA GLN A 98 9.87 -40.57 17.52
C GLN A 98 10.67 -39.32 17.91
N LEU A 99 11.97 -39.37 17.68
CA LEU A 99 12.91 -38.28 17.94
C LEU A 99 13.58 -37.89 16.59
N PRO A 100 13.36 -36.68 16.08
CA PRO A 100 14.07 -36.20 14.90
C PRO A 100 15.59 -36.19 15.16
N TRP A 101 16.35 -36.19 14.06
CA TRP A 101 17.80 -36.02 14.14
C TRP A 101 18.18 -34.72 14.84
N PHE A 102 19.34 -34.69 15.46
CA PHE A 102 19.84 -33.52 16.17
C PHE A 102 19.86 -32.26 15.30
N GLY A 103 19.25 -31.20 15.81
CA GLY A 103 19.11 -29.90 15.11
C GLY A 103 17.99 -29.84 14.08
N THR A 104 17.18 -30.90 13.88
CA THR A 104 16.02 -30.86 12.99
C THR A 104 14.95 -29.88 13.45
N LEU A 105 14.63 -29.87 14.75
CA LEU A 105 13.65 -28.96 15.34
C LEU A 105 14.10 -27.50 15.18
N THR A 106 15.36 -27.21 15.52
CA THR A 106 15.92 -25.85 15.30
C THR A 106 15.94 -25.44 13.82
N ALA A 107 16.21 -26.38 12.89
CA ALA A 107 16.13 -26.08 11.47
C ALA A 107 14.69 -25.76 11.03
N ARG A 108 13.68 -26.47 11.53
CA ARG A 108 12.26 -26.20 11.28
C ARG A 108 11.82 -24.88 11.87
N GLU A 109 12.26 -24.54 13.08
CA GLU A 109 12.03 -23.25 13.71
C GLU A 109 12.60 -22.10 12.87
N ASN A 110 13.88 -22.17 12.51
CA ASN A 110 14.52 -21.16 11.64
C ASN A 110 13.82 -21.01 10.28
N TYR A 111 13.32 -22.11 9.71
CA TYR A 111 12.54 -22.07 8.50
C TYR A 111 11.18 -21.37 8.71
N ALA A 112 10.47 -21.66 9.79
CA ALA A 112 9.22 -21.02 10.14
C ALA A 112 9.42 -19.50 10.41
N GLU A 113 10.53 -19.12 11.05
CA GLU A 113 10.92 -17.71 11.24
C GLU A 113 11.15 -17.01 9.89
N SER A 114 11.86 -17.64 8.95
CA SER A 114 12.10 -17.05 7.63
C SER A 114 10.82 -16.84 6.83
N LEU A 115 9.83 -17.73 6.95
CA LEU A 115 8.48 -17.55 6.41
C LEU A 115 7.79 -16.32 7.02
N THR A 116 7.95 -16.12 8.34
CA THR A 116 7.38 -14.98 9.07
C THR A 116 7.97 -13.65 8.60
N GLU A 117 9.29 -13.60 8.37
CA GLU A 117 9.97 -12.44 7.80
C GLU A 117 9.45 -12.09 6.40
N THR A 118 9.20 -13.10 5.55
CA THR A 118 8.59 -12.91 4.23
C THR A 118 7.18 -12.32 4.34
N GLN A 119 6.35 -12.77 5.30
CA GLN A 119 5.02 -12.21 5.53
C GLN A 119 5.08 -10.75 6.04
N TYR A 120 6.07 -10.42 6.87
CA TYR A 120 6.30 -9.04 7.30
C TYR A 120 6.57 -8.10 6.12
N GLN A 121 7.43 -8.50 5.17
CA GLN A 121 7.69 -7.70 3.97
C GLN A 121 6.43 -7.52 3.12
N LYS A 122 5.60 -8.56 2.97
CA LYS A 122 4.31 -8.45 2.27
C LYS A 122 3.38 -7.43 2.92
N LEU A 123 3.31 -7.41 4.26
CA LEU A 123 2.53 -6.41 5.00
C LEU A 123 3.08 -4.99 4.77
N ALA A 124 4.41 -4.80 4.79
CA ALA A 124 5.04 -3.51 4.53
C ALA A 124 4.73 -3.00 3.12
N ILE A 125 4.84 -3.87 2.11
CA ILE A 125 4.49 -3.55 0.70
C ILE A 125 3.02 -3.15 0.60
N ALA A 126 2.11 -3.92 1.22
CA ALA A 126 0.67 -3.63 1.16
C ALA A 126 0.31 -2.28 1.79
N LYS A 127 0.94 -1.91 2.92
CA LYS A 127 0.76 -0.58 3.53
C LYS A 127 1.23 0.54 2.61
N ARG A 128 2.39 0.38 1.96
CA ARG A 128 2.92 1.35 1.00
C ARG A 128 2.01 1.50 -0.22
N GLN A 129 1.54 0.38 -0.78
CA GLN A 129 0.62 0.39 -1.91
C GLN A 129 -0.71 1.06 -1.56
N LEU A 130 -1.25 0.82 -0.36
CA LEU A 130 -2.44 1.50 0.14
C LEU A 130 -2.21 3.01 0.23
N SER A 131 -1.07 3.44 0.77
CA SER A 131 -0.71 4.86 0.87
C SER A 131 -0.57 5.53 -0.50
N LEU A 132 0.03 4.84 -1.48
CA LEU A 132 0.11 5.31 -2.86
C LEU A 132 -1.28 5.49 -3.49
N ASN A 133 -2.11 4.45 -3.44
CA ASN A 133 -3.44 4.48 -4.06
C ASN A 133 -4.34 5.57 -3.42
N LEU A 134 -4.30 5.68 -2.09
CA LEU A 134 -5.02 6.72 -1.36
C LEU A 134 -4.54 8.13 -1.74
N SER A 135 -3.22 8.32 -1.86
CA SER A 135 -2.65 9.61 -2.25
C SER A 135 -3.05 10.01 -3.67
N GLN A 136 -3.03 9.07 -4.61
CA GLN A 136 -3.48 9.31 -5.99
C GLN A 136 -4.96 9.68 -6.04
N SER A 137 -5.81 8.95 -5.32
CA SER A 137 -7.25 9.26 -5.20
C SER A 137 -7.48 10.65 -4.57
N PHE A 138 -6.72 11.00 -3.52
CA PHE A 138 -6.77 12.32 -2.88
C PHE A 138 -6.45 13.46 -3.87
N TYR A 139 -5.40 13.32 -4.69
CA TYR A 139 -5.01 14.34 -5.66
C TYR A 139 -5.99 14.43 -6.82
N LYS A 140 -6.63 13.34 -7.19
CA LYS A 140 -7.70 13.31 -8.18
C LYS A 140 -8.96 14.04 -7.67
N LEU A 141 -9.35 13.83 -6.41
CA LEU A 141 -10.42 14.57 -5.74
C LEU A 141 -10.11 16.07 -5.70
N TYR A 142 -8.89 16.43 -5.33
CA TYR A 142 -8.45 17.83 -5.34
C TYR A 142 -8.61 18.48 -6.72
N ALA A 143 -8.22 17.76 -7.78
CA ALA A 143 -8.36 18.28 -9.15
C ALA A 143 -9.81 18.47 -9.56
N PHE A 144 -10.71 17.55 -9.22
CA PHE A 144 -12.14 17.72 -9.47
C PHE A 144 -12.70 18.92 -8.72
N GLN A 145 -12.37 19.08 -7.44
CA GLN A 145 -12.79 20.25 -6.65
C GLN A 145 -12.29 21.56 -7.29
N ALA A 146 -11.01 21.62 -7.69
CA ALA A 146 -10.42 22.78 -8.35
C ALA A 146 -11.11 23.10 -9.68
N LYS A 147 -11.41 22.09 -10.52
CA LYS A 147 -12.12 22.25 -11.79
C LYS A 147 -13.56 22.72 -11.59
N ILE A 148 -14.29 22.15 -10.63
CA ILE A 148 -15.66 22.57 -10.29
C ILE A 148 -15.66 24.04 -9.87
N LYS A 149 -14.69 24.46 -9.04
CA LYS A 149 -14.53 25.86 -8.63
C LYS A 149 -14.31 26.79 -9.83
N VAL A 150 -13.42 26.41 -10.76
CA VAL A 150 -13.15 27.17 -11.99
C VAL A 150 -14.39 27.27 -12.87
N VAL A 151 -15.09 26.16 -13.08
CA VAL A 151 -16.32 26.14 -13.92
C VAL A 151 -17.42 27.00 -13.28
N ASN A 152 -17.63 26.92 -11.96
CA ASN A 152 -18.61 27.75 -11.27
C ASN A 152 -18.29 29.25 -11.42
N GLN A 153 -17.02 29.65 -11.28
CA GLN A 153 -16.62 31.04 -11.50
C GLN A 153 -16.93 31.53 -12.93
N ASN A 154 -16.75 30.66 -13.94
CA ASN A 154 -17.07 31.00 -15.31
C ASN A 154 -18.58 31.02 -15.59
N ILE A 155 -19.39 30.17 -14.95
CA ILE A 155 -20.85 30.21 -15.03
C ILE A 155 -21.38 31.55 -14.51
N GLU A 156 -20.91 32.02 -13.36
CA GLU A 156 -21.31 33.30 -12.78
C GLU A 156 -20.87 34.48 -13.66
N LEU A 157 -19.68 34.37 -14.24
CA LEU A 157 -19.18 35.39 -15.17
C LEU A 157 -20.05 35.47 -16.44
N LEU A 158 -20.39 34.34 -17.07
CA LEU A 158 -21.29 34.31 -18.24
C LEU A 158 -22.70 34.78 -17.88
N LYS A 159 -23.18 34.60 -16.68
CA LYS A 159 -24.45 35.14 -16.20
C LYS A 159 -24.40 36.67 -16.22
N THR A 160 -23.35 37.27 -15.66
CA THR A 160 -23.14 38.71 -15.67
C THR A 160 -23.10 39.27 -17.10
N TYR A 161 -22.37 38.64 -18.01
CA TYR A 161 -22.31 39.05 -19.39
C TYR A 161 -23.64 38.90 -20.13
N ARG A 162 -24.42 37.89 -19.82
CA ARG A 162 -25.77 37.75 -20.39
C ARG A 162 -26.71 38.87 -19.93
N GLU A 163 -26.61 39.28 -18.67
CA GLU A 163 -27.39 40.40 -18.13
C GLU A 163 -27.01 41.74 -18.83
N LEU A 164 -25.73 41.98 -19.08
CA LEU A 164 -25.23 43.12 -19.84
C LEU A 164 -25.71 43.07 -21.30
N ALA A 165 -25.56 41.92 -21.99
CA ALA A 165 -26.00 41.75 -23.35
C ALA A 165 -27.53 41.97 -23.51
N LEU A 166 -28.35 41.55 -22.55
CA LEU A 166 -29.79 41.82 -22.55
C LEU A 166 -30.09 43.32 -22.43
N SER A 167 -29.34 44.06 -21.62
CA SER A 167 -29.45 45.52 -21.54
C SER A 167 -29.04 46.21 -22.85
N ASP A 168 -28.01 45.70 -23.50
CA ASP A 168 -27.53 46.26 -24.78
C ASP A 168 -28.47 45.96 -25.95
N VAL A 169 -29.14 44.79 -25.96
CA VAL A 169 -30.23 44.50 -26.93
C VAL A 169 -31.41 45.48 -26.76
N ALA A 170 -31.77 45.80 -25.49
CA ALA A 170 -32.83 46.78 -25.23
C ALA A 170 -32.50 48.20 -25.71
N ASN A 171 -31.23 48.49 -25.95
CA ASN A 171 -30.71 49.77 -26.43
C ASN A 171 -30.21 49.71 -27.90
N ASP A 172 -30.57 48.67 -28.67
CA ASP A 172 -30.15 48.44 -30.06
C ASP A 172 -28.62 48.38 -30.26
N ARG A 173 -27.85 47.98 -29.20
CA ARG A 173 -26.38 47.89 -29.22
C ARG A 173 -25.84 46.49 -29.34
N ALA A 174 -26.69 45.46 -29.17
CA ALA A 174 -26.31 44.06 -29.31
C ALA A 174 -27.40 43.24 -30.00
N SER A 175 -27.04 42.08 -30.53
CA SER A 175 -27.98 41.17 -31.21
C SER A 175 -28.61 40.19 -30.21
N SER A 176 -29.89 39.83 -30.42
CA SER A 176 -30.52 38.73 -29.71
C SER A 176 -29.77 37.39 -29.89
N VAL A 177 -29.02 37.25 -30.99
CA VAL A 177 -28.18 36.08 -31.27
C VAL A 177 -27.04 35.98 -30.24
N ASP A 178 -26.46 37.09 -29.79
CA ASP A 178 -25.37 37.11 -28.81
C ASP A 178 -25.85 36.60 -27.42
N VAL A 179 -27.08 37.02 -27.05
CA VAL A 179 -27.72 36.49 -25.82
C VAL A 179 -27.95 34.97 -25.91
N MET A 180 -28.35 34.46 -27.09
CA MET A 180 -28.52 33.01 -27.29
C MET A 180 -27.19 32.27 -27.23
N ARG A 181 -26.12 32.79 -27.85
CA ARG A 181 -24.76 32.21 -27.77
C ARG A 181 -24.26 32.12 -26.32
N LEU A 182 -24.44 33.19 -25.53
CA LEU A 182 -24.10 33.19 -24.10
C LEU A 182 -24.86 32.13 -23.32
N ARG A 183 -26.17 31.95 -23.63
CA ARG A 183 -27.00 30.93 -23.01
C ARG A 183 -26.51 29.50 -23.32
N ILE A 184 -26.17 29.26 -24.60
CA ILE A 184 -25.60 27.95 -25.01
C ILE A 184 -24.30 27.69 -24.26
N ARG A 185 -23.34 28.62 -24.26
CA ARG A 185 -22.07 28.48 -23.53
C ARG A 185 -22.29 28.27 -22.03
N GLN A 186 -23.28 28.93 -21.41
CA GLN A 186 -23.63 28.75 -20.02
C GLN A 186 -24.16 27.31 -19.76
N ASN A 187 -25.03 26.79 -20.66
CA ASN A 187 -25.56 25.43 -20.55
C ASN A 187 -24.45 24.40 -20.66
N ASP A 188 -23.47 24.55 -21.54
CA ASP A 188 -22.30 23.68 -21.69
C ASP A 188 -21.46 23.67 -20.41
N LEU A 189 -21.31 24.80 -19.73
CA LEU A 189 -20.60 24.86 -18.44
C LEU A 189 -21.39 24.23 -17.30
N VAL A 190 -22.72 24.36 -17.30
CA VAL A 190 -23.60 23.69 -16.34
C VAL A 190 -23.47 22.17 -16.51
N GLU A 191 -23.57 21.64 -17.73
CA GLU A 191 -23.34 20.24 -18.04
C GLU A 191 -21.97 19.78 -17.53
N LYS A 192 -20.92 20.51 -17.88
CA LYS A 192 -19.55 20.20 -17.44
C LYS A 192 -19.39 20.18 -15.93
N ARG A 193 -20.04 21.10 -15.22
CA ARG A 193 -20.08 21.12 -13.75
C ARG A 193 -20.74 19.86 -13.20
N GLU A 194 -21.89 19.47 -13.75
CA GLU A 194 -22.63 18.26 -13.29
C GLU A 194 -21.78 17.00 -13.50
N ILE A 195 -21.17 16.84 -14.68
CA ILE A 195 -20.25 15.72 -14.97
C ILE A 195 -19.07 15.70 -13.99
N LEU A 196 -18.43 16.84 -13.72
CA LEU A 196 -17.33 16.93 -12.77
C LEU A 196 -17.77 16.61 -11.35
N THR A 197 -18.99 17.00 -10.96
CA THR A 197 -19.57 16.71 -9.64
C THR A 197 -19.85 15.22 -9.48
N GLN A 198 -20.41 14.57 -10.49
CA GLN A 198 -20.62 13.12 -10.50
C GLN A 198 -19.28 12.35 -10.40
N ASN A 199 -18.28 12.78 -11.16
CA ASN A 199 -16.93 12.21 -11.10
C ASN A 199 -16.28 12.41 -9.73
N PHE A 200 -16.48 13.57 -9.10
CA PHE A 200 -16.02 13.81 -7.73
C PHE A 200 -16.69 12.88 -6.73
N GLN A 201 -18.00 12.69 -6.84
CA GLN A 201 -18.76 11.78 -5.95
C GLN A 201 -18.32 10.33 -6.11
N ALA A 202 -18.13 9.87 -7.37
CA ALA A 202 -17.62 8.52 -7.64
C ALA A 202 -16.23 8.30 -7.05
N GLU A 203 -15.33 9.26 -7.23
CA GLU A 203 -13.97 9.18 -6.65
C GLU A 203 -13.99 9.32 -5.12
N ALA A 204 -14.89 10.11 -4.55
CA ALA A 204 -15.07 10.19 -3.09
C ALA A 204 -15.49 8.84 -2.50
N GLY A 205 -16.37 8.11 -3.20
CA GLY A 205 -16.71 6.73 -2.84
C GLY A 205 -15.50 5.80 -2.84
N ASN A 206 -14.67 5.84 -3.89
CA ASN A 206 -13.42 5.07 -3.98
C ASN A 206 -12.43 5.45 -2.85
N PHE A 207 -12.28 6.74 -2.57
CA PHE A 207 -11.43 7.25 -1.49
C PHE A 207 -11.90 6.75 -0.12
N ASN A 208 -13.21 6.81 0.15
CA ASN A 208 -13.80 6.34 1.40
C ASN A 208 -13.66 4.82 1.57
N GLN A 209 -13.66 4.05 0.48
CA GLN A 209 -13.40 2.60 0.52
C GLN A 209 -11.99 2.30 1.06
N PHE A 210 -10.95 3.08 0.70
CA PHE A 210 -9.62 2.91 1.28
C PHE A 210 -9.59 3.17 2.79
N LEU A 211 -10.47 4.05 3.29
CA LEU A 211 -10.58 4.42 4.70
C LEU A 211 -11.53 3.51 5.49
N ASN A 212 -12.24 2.61 4.80
CA ASN A 212 -13.33 1.81 5.37
C ASN A 212 -14.40 2.69 6.03
N ARG A 213 -14.82 3.76 5.32
CA ARG A 213 -15.87 4.71 5.71
C ARG A 213 -17.12 4.53 4.84
N GLU A 214 -18.21 5.19 5.24
CA GLU A 214 -19.40 5.28 4.42
C GLU A 214 -19.12 5.99 3.09
N ILE A 215 -19.67 5.45 1.99
CA ILE A 215 -19.40 5.88 0.61
C ILE A 215 -19.76 7.36 0.38
N GLN A 216 -20.83 7.85 1.02
CA GLN A 216 -21.35 9.21 0.84
C GLN A 216 -20.60 10.28 1.65
N GLN A 217 -19.68 9.91 2.52
CA GLN A 217 -18.94 10.89 3.32
C GLN A 217 -18.07 11.78 2.42
N THR A 218 -18.22 13.10 2.53
CA THR A 218 -17.42 14.04 1.75
C THR A 218 -16.02 14.18 2.33
N PRO A 219 -14.94 13.89 1.56
CA PRO A 219 -13.57 14.07 2.02
C PRO A 219 -13.23 15.56 2.21
N ILE A 220 -12.45 15.86 3.26
CA ILE A 220 -11.91 17.20 3.49
C ILE A 220 -10.64 17.36 2.64
N LEU A 221 -10.63 18.38 1.80
CA LEU A 221 -9.52 18.68 0.89
C LEU A 221 -8.97 20.08 1.17
N PRO A 222 -7.67 20.34 0.92
CA PRO A 222 -7.10 21.67 1.10
C PRO A 222 -7.54 22.59 -0.05
N ASP A 223 -7.60 23.90 0.20
CA ASP A 223 -7.92 24.89 -0.85
C ASP A 223 -6.84 25.01 -1.92
N THR A 224 -5.57 24.81 -1.54
CA THR A 224 -4.42 24.92 -2.44
C THR A 224 -3.37 23.86 -2.10
N LEU A 225 -2.68 23.37 -3.12
CA LEU A 225 -1.49 22.52 -2.96
C LEU A 225 -0.25 23.33 -3.35
N ILE A 226 0.76 23.27 -2.48
CA ILE A 226 2.07 23.90 -2.70
C ILE A 226 2.99 22.87 -3.34
N LEU A 227 3.55 23.23 -4.51
CA LEU A 227 4.51 22.35 -5.19
C LEU A 227 5.79 22.21 -4.34
N PRO A 228 6.16 20.99 -3.94
CA PRO A 228 7.40 20.77 -3.21
C PRO A 228 8.61 21.05 -4.11
N ASN A 229 9.76 21.30 -3.49
CA ASN A 229 11.03 21.37 -4.22
C ASN A 229 11.32 20.03 -4.92
N LYS A 230 12.28 20.04 -5.89
CA LYS A 230 12.66 18.81 -6.59
C LYS A 230 13.10 17.74 -5.58
N GLN A 231 12.46 16.58 -5.64
CA GLN A 231 12.90 15.40 -4.90
C GLN A 231 14.12 14.80 -5.59
N ASN A 232 15.09 14.32 -4.80
CA ASN A 232 16.21 13.51 -5.30
C ASN A 232 16.01 12.07 -4.79
N VAL A 233 15.27 11.26 -5.53
CA VAL A 233 15.27 9.82 -5.29
C VAL A 233 16.55 9.25 -5.88
N LYS A 234 17.49 8.86 -5.01
CA LYS A 234 18.72 8.19 -5.45
C LYS A 234 18.39 6.75 -5.82
N VAL A 235 18.68 6.38 -7.05
CA VAL A 235 18.47 5.02 -7.59
C VAL A 235 19.19 3.95 -6.74
N GLU A 236 20.30 4.29 -6.10
CA GLU A 236 21.06 3.43 -5.19
C GLU A 236 20.24 2.98 -3.97
N ASN A 237 19.33 3.82 -3.50
CA ASN A 237 18.47 3.53 -2.35
C ASN A 237 17.34 2.52 -2.68
N LEU A 238 17.07 2.26 -3.97
CA LEU A 238 16.04 1.27 -4.36
C LEU A 238 16.34 -0.13 -3.84
N LYS A 239 17.60 -0.47 -3.57
CA LYS A 239 17.98 -1.77 -2.98
C LYS A 239 17.31 -2.01 -1.61
N LEU A 240 16.96 -0.96 -0.88
CA LEU A 240 16.27 -1.02 0.40
C LEU A 240 14.73 -1.01 0.26
N HIS A 241 14.21 -1.04 -0.96
CA HIS A 241 12.78 -1.06 -1.18
C HIS A 241 12.17 -2.39 -0.69
N PRO A 242 11.05 -2.37 0.08
CA PRO A 242 10.47 -3.59 0.66
C PRO A 242 10.18 -4.71 -0.34
N GLU A 243 9.87 -4.39 -1.59
CA GLU A 243 9.68 -5.40 -2.63
C GLU A 243 10.99 -6.15 -2.97
N LEU A 244 12.14 -5.49 -2.93
CA LEU A 244 13.43 -6.16 -3.14
C LEU A 244 13.89 -6.91 -1.88
N LEU A 245 13.63 -6.36 -0.70
CA LEU A 245 13.84 -7.04 0.57
C LEU A 245 12.97 -8.30 0.69
N GLN A 246 11.77 -8.30 0.13
CA GLN A 246 10.93 -9.51 0.06
C GLN A 246 11.63 -10.65 -0.70
N TYR A 247 12.26 -10.37 -1.85
CA TYR A 247 13.01 -11.39 -2.58
C TYR A 247 14.22 -11.90 -1.80
N GLU A 248 14.91 -11.03 -1.04
CA GLU A 248 15.99 -11.47 -0.14
C GLU A 248 15.46 -12.44 0.92
N LYS A 249 14.30 -12.11 1.54
CA LYS A 249 13.67 -13.00 2.52
C LYS A 249 13.18 -14.32 1.92
N MET A 250 12.67 -14.29 0.68
CA MET A 250 12.31 -15.52 -0.05
C MET A 250 13.54 -16.39 -0.37
N TYR A 251 14.68 -15.78 -0.65
CA TYR A 251 15.93 -16.53 -0.84
C TYR A 251 16.38 -17.19 0.44
N ASP A 252 16.37 -16.45 1.57
CA ASP A 252 16.68 -16.97 2.91
C ASP A 252 15.72 -18.10 3.30
N GLU A 253 14.43 -17.99 2.97
CA GLU A 253 13.41 -19.01 3.17
C GLU A 253 13.77 -20.33 2.48
N VAL A 254 14.21 -20.29 1.22
CA VAL A 254 14.65 -21.48 0.48
C VAL A 254 15.93 -22.04 1.07
N GLU A 255 16.86 -21.22 1.53
CA GLU A 255 18.08 -21.66 2.22
C GLU A 255 17.75 -22.40 3.54
N LYS A 256 16.83 -21.87 4.34
CA LYS A 256 16.38 -22.53 5.58
C LYS A 256 15.59 -23.81 5.31
N SER A 257 14.80 -23.82 4.23
CA SER A 257 14.11 -25.04 3.77
C SER A 257 15.10 -26.14 3.37
N GLU A 258 16.23 -25.78 2.70
CA GLU A 258 17.27 -26.75 2.40
C GLU A 258 17.96 -27.27 3.66
N ALA A 259 18.19 -26.42 4.66
CA ALA A 259 18.72 -26.88 5.96
C ALA A 259 17.80 -27.89 6.63
N VAL A 260 16.46 -27.73 6.55
CA VAL A 260 15.48 -28.72 7.01
C VAL A 260 15.60 -30.01 6.20
N ASN A 261 15.64 -29.94 4.88
CA ASN A 261 15.77 -31.08 3.98
C ASN A 261 17.03 -31.91 4.31
N GLN A 262 18.17 -31.26 4.56
CA GLN A 262 19.41 -31.91 4.94
C GLN A 262 19.30 -32.62 6.33
N LYS A 263 18.61 -32.00 7.29
CA LYS A 263 18.38 -32.64 8.62
C LYS A 263 17.41 -33.79 8.53
N GLU A 264 16.38 -33.72 7.71
CA GLU A 264 15.38 -34.77 7.49
C GLU A 264 15.93 -35.94 6.67
N SER A 265 17.02 -35.75 5.92
CA SER A 265 17.75 -36.82 5.22
C SER A 265 18.60 -37.68 6.18
N ALA A 266 18.84 -37.20 7.39
CA ALA A 266 19.58 -37.96 8.42
C ALA A 266 18.70 -39.06 9.05
N PRO A 267 19.32 -40.08 9.70
CA PRO A 267 18.59 -41.13 10.38
C PRO A 267 17.67 -40.59 11.49
N GLY A 268 16.44 -41.12 11.60
CA GLY A 268 15.53 -40.82 12.70
C GLY A 268 15.62 -41.87 13.79
N PHE A 269 15.47 -41.46 15.06
CA PHE A 269 15.46 -42.35 16.21
C PHE A 269 14.05 -42.48 16.77
N GLY A 270 13.78 -43.64 17.42
CA GLY A 270 12.59 -43.81 18.22
C GLY A 270 12.92 -44.56 19.48
N VAL A 271 12.33 -44.16 20.59
CA VAL A 271 12.40 -44.86 21.86
C VAL A 271 11.00 -45.29 22.30
N GLY A 272 10.88 -46.47 22.81
CA GLY A 272 9.59 -47.00 23.19
C GLY A 272 9.65 -48.03 24.31
N LEU A 273 8.48 -48.37 24.78
CA LEU A 273 8.27 -49.37 25.81
C LEU A 273 7.09 -50.25 25.43
N ASN A 274 7.32 -51.59 25.42
CA ASN A 274 6.26 -52.55 25.27
C ASN A 274 6.02 -53.23 26.61
N TYR A 275 4.77 -53.35 27.02
CA TYR A 275 4.31 -54.18 28.11
C TYR A 275 3.46 -55.29 27.51
N ILE A 276 3.77 -56.56 27.89
CA ILE A 276 3.05 -57.73 27.41
C ILE A 276 2.61 -58.51 28.63
N GLN A 277 1.33 -58.71 28.80
CA GLN A 277 0.77 -59.53 29.87
C GLN A 277 0.88 -61.00 29.50
N VAL A 278 1.37 -61.81 30.47
CA VAL A 278 1.55 -63.27 30.35
C VAL A 278 0.63 -63.96 31.36
N GLN A 279 -0.14 -64.92 30.85
CA GLN A 279 -1.01 -65.73 31.70
C GLN A 279 -0.22 -66.84 32.36
N GLU A 280 -0.51 -67.11 33.63
CA GLU A 280 0.07 -68.26 34.34
C GLU A 280 -0.32 -69.61 33.72
N ARG A 281 0.57 -70.56 33.76
CA ARG A 281 0.35 -71.98 33.39
C ARG A 281 0.11 -72.85 34.66
N PRO A 282 -0.62 -73.99 34.51
CA PRO A 282 -0.78 -74.94 35.58
C PRO A 282 0.53 -75.59 36.03
N GLN A 283 1.61 -75.45 35.24
CA GLN A 283 2.90 -76.11 35.50
C GLN A 283 3.81 -75.20 36.37
N ALA A 284 4.48 -75.76 37.38
CA ALA A 284 5.43 -75.05 38.21
C ALA A 284 6.74 -74.78 37.46
N VAL A 285 6.81 -73.60 36.78
CA VAL A 285 8.02 -73.11 36.11
C VAL A 285 8.50 -71.87 36.85
N SER A 286 9.80 -71.65 36.89
CA SER A 286 10.37 -70.39 37.42
C SER A 286 9.86 -69.24 36.58
N ASP A 287 9.41 -68.11 37.22
CA ASP A 287 8.84 -66.90 36.58
C ASP A 287 7.50 -67.14 35.85
N ASN A 288 6.72 -68.16 36.25
CA ASN A 288 5.41 -68.45 35.65
C ASN A 288 4.46 -67.30 35.76
N GLY A 289 3.87 -66.89 34.63
CA GLY A 289 2.95 -65.75 34.54
C GLY A 289 3.61 -64.39 34.67
N LYS A 290 4.95 -64.31 34.64
CA LYS A 290 5.66 -63.03 34.76
C LYS A 290 5.51 -62.18 33.45
N ASP A 291 4.94 -61.00 33.61
CA ASP A 291 4.77 -60.03 32.51
C ASP A 291 6.12 -59.60 31.92
N ILE A 292 6.12 -59.28 30.65
CA ILE A 292 7.31 -58.85 29.91
C ILE A 292 7.27 -57.31 29.72
N LEU A 293 8.31 -56.67 30.25
CA LEU A 293 8.59 -55.26 30.01
C LEU A 293 9.80 -55.16 29.06
N MET A 294 9.60 -54.57 27.86
CA MET A 294 10.60 -54.53 26.80
C MET A 294 10.83 -53.12 26.32
N PRO A 295 11.94 -52.46 26.72
CA PRO A 295 12.35 -51.22 26.06
C PRO A 295 12.73 -51.49 24.60
N VAL A 296 12.36 -50.55 23.72
CA VAL A 296 12.60 -50.64 22.27
C VAL A 296 13.28 -49.38 21.80
N VAL A 297 14.32 -49.54 20.99
CA VAL A 297 14.94 -48.44 20.22
C VAL A 297 14.77 -48.77 18.74
N SER A 298 14.33 -47.79 17.98
CA SER A 298 14.20 -47.91 16.52
C SER A 298 15.11 -46.90 15.84
N LEU A 299 15.61 -47.26 14.66
CA LEU A 299 16.42 -46.40 13.78
C LEU A 299 15.81 -46.45 12.37
N SER A 300 15.47 -45.29 11.85
CA SER A 300 14.93 -45.14 10.47
C SER A 300 15.98 -44.46 9.60
N ILE A 301 16.42 -45.15 8.53
CA ILE A 301 17.45 -44.64 7.63
C ILE A 301 16.89 -44.62 6.18
N PRO A 302 16.91 -43.47 5.48
CA PRO A 302 16.40 -43.36 4.10
C PRO A 302 17.43 -43.89 3.08
N ILE A 303 17.62 -45.22 2.97
CA ILE A 303 18.70 -45.85 2.16
C ILE A 303 18.42 -45.76 0.65
N PHE A 304 17.15 -45.96 0.22
CA PHE A 304 16.76 -45.98 -1.21
C PHE A 304 15.84 -44.80 -1.55
N ASN A 305 16.29 -43.59 -1.25
CA ASN A 305 15.41 -42.41 -1.39
C ASN A 305 16.15 -41.25 -2.03
N ASN A 306 15.85 -41.03 -3.34
CA ASN A 306 16.37 -39.90 -4.09
C ASN A 306 15.59 -38.58 -3.81
N ARG A 307 14.58 -38.62 -2.92
CA ARG A 307 13.72 -37.47 -2.63
C ARG A 307 14.53 -36.26 -2.17
N TYR A 308 15.45 -36.46 -1.23
CA TYR A 308 16.21 -35.37 -0.60
C TYR A 308 17.15 -34.68 -1.62
N SER A 309 17.80 -35.46 -2.49
CA SER A 309 18.65 -34.88 -3.56
C SER A 309 17.84 -34.12 -4.60
N SER A 310 16.63 -34.59 -4.90
CA SER A 310 15.72 -33.88 -5.81
C SER A 310 15.21 -32.57 -5.20
N ILE A 311 14.89 -32.55 -3.89
CA ILE A 311 14.51 -31.34 -3.15
C ILE A 311 15.68 -30.35 -3.13
N SER A 312 16.93 -30.79 -2.89
CA SER A 312 18.10 -29.91 -2.95
C SER A 312 18.27 -29.28 -4.34
N LYS A 313 18.02 -30.06 -5.39
CA LYS A 313 18.06 -29.52 -6.78
C LYS A 313 16.91 -28.56 -7.06
N GLU A 314 15.72 -28.84 -6.53
CA GLU A 314 14.58 -27.92 -6.57
C GLU A 314 14.92 -26.60 -5.88
N HIS A 315 15.47 -26.63 -4.67
CA HIS A 315 15.87 -25.43 -3.94
C HIS A 315 16.93 -24.60 -4.69
N GLU A 316 17.93 -25.25 -5.31
CA GLU A 316 18.93 -24.55 -6.17
C GLU A 316 18.24 -23.79 -7.33
N LEU A 317 17.26 -24.43 -7.97
CA LEU A 317 16.51 -23.82 -9.07
C LEU A 317 15.60 -22.70 -8.59
N GLN A 318 14.98 -22.85 -7.43
CA GLN A 318 14.15 -21.82 -6.80
C GLN A 318 15.00 -20.59 -6.44
N GLN A 319 16.17 -20.75 -5.86
CA GLN A 319 17.08 -19.64 -5.57
C GLN A 319 17.46 -18.87 -6.83
N LYS A 320 17.86 -19.56 -7.92
CA LYS A 320 18.17 -18.94 -9.21
C LYS A 320 16.96 -18.18 -9.79
N ARG A 321 15.75 -18.74 -9.65
CA ARG A 321 14.50 -18.08 -10.07
C ARG A 321 14.27 -16.80 -9.29
N ILE A 322 14.41 -16.85 -7.95
CA ILE A 322 14.23 -15.68 -7.06
C ILE A 322 15.24 -14.56 -7.40
N GLU A 323 16.50 -14.92 -7.67
CA GLU A 323 17.51 -13.94 -8.09
C GLU A 323 17.14 -13.27 -9.40
N ALA A 324 16.70 -14.04 -10.39
CA ALA A 324 16.26 -13.51 -11.68
C ALA A 324 15.02 -12.60 -11.54
N GLU A 325 14.03 -13.00 -10.73
CA GLU A 325 12.84 -12.19 -10.43
C GLU A 325 13.20 -10.89 -9.70
N LYS A 326 14.13 -10.95 -8.72
CA LYS A 326 14.66 -9.78 -8.01
C LYS A 326 15.31 -8.79 -8.96
N GLU A 327 16.19 -9.28 -9.85
CA GLU A 327 16.86 -8.40 -10.83
C GLU A 327 15.84 -7.78 -11.79
N ASN A 328 14.87 -8.56 -12.30
CA ASN A 328 13.79 -8.01 -13.13
C ASN A 328 13.03 -6.92 -12.38
N ARG A 329 12.65 -7.17 -11.13
CA ARG A 329 11.91 -6.17 -10.32
C ARG A 329 12.74 -4.92 -10.06
N LEU A 330 14.05 -5.05 -9.83
CA LEU A 330 14.95 -3.91 -9.70
C LEU A 330 14.96 -3.04 -10.98
N GLN A 331 15.00 -3.64 -12.16
CA GLN A 331 14.96 -2.91 -13.44
C GLN A 331 13.61 -2.21 -13.63
N GLU A 332 12.49 -2.86 -13.26
CA GLU A 332 11.16 -2.23 -13.26
C GLU A 332 11.11 -1.00 -12.34
N LEU A 333 11.58 -1.13 -11.09
CA LEU A 333 11.59 -0.02 -10.12
C LEU A 333 12.48 1.13 -10.61
N LYS A 334 13.63 0.85 -11.23
CA LYS A 334 14.48 1.87 -11.86
C LYS A 334 13.73 2.60 -12.99
N SER A 335 13.07 1.85 -13.86
CA SER A 335 12.28 2.40 -14.97
C SER A 335 11.11 3.26 -14.45
N MET A 336 10.36 2.76 -13.46
CA MET A 336 9.29 3.51 -12.81
C MET A 336 9.79 4.81 -12.18
N THR A 337 10.93 4.77 -11.50
CA THR A 337 11.55 5.95 -10.88
C THR A 337 11.91 6.99 -11.92
N ASN A 338 12.60 6.60 -13.00
CA ASN A 338 12.98 7.50 -14.08
C ASN A 338 11.74 8.11 -14.75
N THR A 339 10.74 7.29 -15.09
CA THR A 339 9.50 7.73 -15.73
C THR A 339 8.74 8.71 -14.83
N ALA A 340 8.58 8.40 -13.54
CA ALA A 340 7.91 9.28 -12.60
C ALA A 340 8.64 10.62 -12.46
N PHE A 341 9.96 10.61 -12.47
CA PHE A 341 10.77 11.83 -12.37
C PHE A 341 10.59 12.73 -13.62
N GLN A 342 10.64 12.15 -14.82
CA GLN A 342 10.43 12.89 -16.07
C GLN A 342 8.99 13.44 -16.16
N ASN A 343 8.01 12.63 -15.81
CA ASN A 343 6.61 13.03 -15.81
C ASN A 343 6.32 14.14 -14.80
N GLN A 344 6.91 14.08 -13.60
CA GLN A 344 6.81 15.15 -12.61
C GLN A 344 7.43 16.46 -13.13
N GLY A 345 8.59 16.38 -13.80
CA GLY A 345 9.24 17.52 -14.43
C GLY A 345 8.37 18.16 -15.53
N SER A 346 7.80 17.33 -16.40
CA SER A 346 6.88 17.76 -17.45
C SER A 346 5.63 18.45 -16.88
N ALA A 347 5.03 17.85 -15.83
CA ALA A 347 3.88 18.44 -15.15
C ALA A 347 4.24 19.80 -14.52
N ARG A 348 5.39 19.93 -13.88
CA ARG A 348 5.88 21.20 -13.32
C ARG A 348 6.01 22.27 -14.40
N THR A 349 6.64 21.95 -15.52
CA THR A 349 6.77 22.87 -16.66
C THR A 349 5.38 23.30 -17.17
N THR A 350 4.45 22.37 -17.29
CA THR A 350 3.08 22.68 -17.68
C THR A 350 2.44 23.66 -16.70
N ILE A 351 2.53 23.43 -15.38
CA ILE A 351 1.97 24.31 -14.34
C ILE A 351 2.56 25.71 -14.45
N GLU A 352 3.87 25.83 -14.61
CA GLU A 352 4.57 27.11 -14.73
C GLU A 352 4.12 27.90 -15.98
N ILE A 353 4.00 27.23 -17.13
CA ILE A 353 3.51 27.85 -18.37
C ILE A 353 2.04 28.24 -18.23
N GLN A 354 1.17 27.37 -17.69
CA GLN A 354 -0.24 27.72 -17.51
C GLN A 354 -0.42 28.88 -16.52
N ASN A 355 0.41 29.02 -15.50
CA ASN A 355 0.39 30.20 -14.62
C ASN A 355 0.70 31.49 -15.37
N LYS A 356 1.69 31.48 -16.27
CA LYS A 356 2.00 32.64 -17.15
C LYS A 356 0.84 32.95 -18.07
N ASN A 357 0.28 31.94 -18.73
CA ASN A 357 -0.84 32.09 -19.66
C ASN A 357 -2.09 32.60 -18.95
N ILE A 358 -2.40 32.15 -17.72
CA ILE A 358 -3.53 32.69 -16.94
C ILE A 358 -3.35 34.18 -16.67
N LYS A 359 -2.13 34.62 -16.34
CA LYS A 359 -1.85 36.04 -16.14
C LYS A 359 -2.07 36.84 -17.43
N GLN A 360 -1.51 36.37 -18.56
CA GLN A 360 -1.65 37.02 -19.85
C GLN A 360 -3.12 37.07 -20.31
N ALA A 361 -3.89 35.99 -20.13
CA ALA A 361 -5.31 35.96 -20.45
C ALA A 361 -6.11 36.96 -19.60
N LYS A 362 -5.80 37.08 -18.31
CA LYS A 362 -6.42 38.09 -17.43
C LYS A 362 -6.10 39.51 -17.87
N ASP A 363 -4.84 39.77 -18.23
CA ASP A 363 -4.42 41.09 -18.73
C ASP A 363 -5.14 41.43 -20.06
N ALA A 364 -5.25 40.47 -20.99
CA ALA A 364 -5.99 40.62 -22.24
C ALA A 364 -7.48 40.89 -22.00
N ILE A 365 -8.15 40.14 -21.14
CA ILE A 365 -9.56 40.36 -20.77
C ILE A 365 -9.76 41.79 -20.20
N SER A 366 -8.82 42.27 -19.38
CA SER A 366 -8.90 43.63 -18.83
C SER A 366 -8.80 44.70 -19.88
N ILE A 367 -8.00 44.49 -20.93
CA ILE A 367 -7.89 45.42 -22.09
C ILE A 367 -9.18 45.37 -22.92
N LEU A 368 -9.64 44.17 -23.28
CA LEU A 368 -10.85 43.97 -24.08
C LEU A 368 -12.11 44.54 -23.39
N ASN A 369 -12.24 44.40 -22.10
CA ASN A 369 -13.35 44.98 -21.33
C ASN A 369 -13.38 46.53 -21.47
N ARG A 370 -12.22 47.21 -21.44
CA ARG A 370 -12.15 48.68 -21.62
C ARG A 370 -12.53 49.07 -23.03
N GLN A 371 -12.09 48.34 -24.06
CA GLN A 371 -12.43 48.60 -25.45
C GLN A 371 -13.92 48.36 -25.72
N TYR A 372 -14.52 47.36 -25.07
CA TYR A 372 -15.95 47.14 -25.11
C TYR A 372 -16.74 48.30 -24.47
N GLU A 373 -16.29 48.80 -23.31
CA GLU A 373 -16.91 49.95 -22.63
C GLU A 373 -16.87 51.22 -23.48
N THR A 374 -15.86 51.38 -24.36
CA THR A 374 -15.74 52.52 -25.30
C THR A 374 -16.46 52.29 -26.63
N GLY A 375 -17.04 51.12 -26.86
CA GLY A 375 -17.75 50.76 -28.09
C GLY A 375 -16.84 50.46 -29.28
N GLU A 376 -15.54 50.20 -29.03
CA GLU A 376 -14.54 49.94 -30.08
C GLU A 376 -14.48 48.47 -30.49
N LEU A 377 -15.16 47.57 -29.72
CA LEU A 377 -15.00 46.11 -29.87
C LEU A 377 -16.32 45.38 -29.65
N ASP A 378 -16.52 44.29 -30.40
CA ASP A 378 -17.62 43.36 -30.20
C ASP A 378 -17.37 42.42 -29.02
N TYR A 379 -18.45 42.02 -28.37
CA TYR A 379 -18.43 41.16 -27.19
C TYR A 379 -17.82 39.75 -27.43
N GLU A 380 -17.81 39.29 -28.69
CA GLU A 380 -17.35 37.95 -29.09
C GLU A 380 -15.86 37.73 -28.74
N GLU A 381 -15.00 38.74 -28.93
CA GLU A 381 -13.56 38.62 -28.63
C GLU A 381 -13.27 38.43 -27.14
N ILE A 382 -14.08 39.07 -26.26
CA ILE A 382 -13.97 38.86 -24.80
C ILE A 382 -14.28 37.38 -24.45
N LEU A 383 -15.35 36.83 -25.05
CA LEU A 383 -15.78 35.45 -24.81
C LEU A 383 -14.72 34.44 -25.25
N ASP A 384 -14.06 34.69 -26.37
CA ASP A 384 -13.01 33.78 -26.89
C ASP A 384 -11.79 33.75 -25.98
N VAL A 385 -11.34 34.90 -25.47
CA VAL A 385 -10.23 34.92 -24.49
C VAL A 385 -10.63 34.30 -23.17
N GLN A 386 -11.88 34.41 -22.74
CA GLN A 386 -12.39 33.77 -21.54
C GLN A 386 -12.47 32.25 -21.70
N GLU A 387 -12.92 31.74 -22.85
CA GLU A 387 -12.91 30.32 -23.14
C GLU A 387 -11.48 29.78 -23.15
N LEU A 388 -10.53 30.51 -23.73
CA LEU A 388 -9.12 30.20 -23.68
C LEU A 388 -8.63 30.15 -22.22
N GLN A 389 -8.97 31.15 -21.39
CA GLN A 389 -8.61 31.19 -19.97
C GLN A 389 -9.17 29.98 -19.20
N LEU A 390 -10.43 29.61 -19.44
CA LEU A 390 -11.05 28.43 -18.86
C LEU A 390 -10.27 27.17 -19.22
N LYS A 391 -9.95 26.94 -20.50
CA LYS A 391 -9.15 25.80 -20.97
C LYS A 391 -7.79 25.75 -20.29
N ILE A 392 -7.11 26.88 -20.14
CA ILE A 392 -5.82 27.01 -19.46
C ILE A 392 -5.94 26.65 -17.97
N GLN A 393 -6.96 27.13 -17.27
CA GLN A 393 -7.20 26.85 -15.85
C GLN A 393 -7.51 25.37 -15.60
N LEU A 394 -8.33 24.74 -16.44
CA LEU A 394 -8.63 23.32 -16.37
C LEU A 394 -7.37 22.48 -16.64
N LYS A 395 -6.60 22.83 -17.67
CA LYS A 395 -5.31 22.16 -17.96
C LYS A 395 -4.31 22.30 -16.83
N LYS A 396 -4.29 23.45 -16.13
CA LYS A 396 -3.47 23.63 -14.93
C LYS A 396 -3.91 22.66 -13.81
N ALA A 397 -5.22 22.51 -13.57
CA ALA A 397 -5.74 21.61 -12.55
C ALA A 397 -5.33 20.15 -12.84
N ASP A 398 -5.41 19.71 -14.10
CA ASP A 398 -4.92 18.39 -14.53
C ASP A 398 -3.41 18.23 -14.32
N ALA A 399 -2.62 19.25 -14.66
CA ALA A 399 -1.17 19.20 -14.48
C ALA A 399 -0.77 19.16 -12.98
N VAL A 400 -1.52 19.84 -12.10
CA VAL A 400 -1.31 19.77 -10.63
C VAL A 400 -1.62 18.37 -10.12
N GLN A 401 -2.73 17.77 -10.52
CA GLN A 401 -3.06 16.37 -10.19
C GLN A 401 -1.93 15.46 -10.61
N TYR A 402 -1.55 15.50 -11.88
CA TYR A 402 -0.52 14.62 -12.44
C TYR A 402 0.84 14.78 -11.74
N PHE A 403 1.22 16.02 -11.40
CA PHE A 403 2.43 16.30 -10.63
C PHE A 403 2.43 15.57 -9.28
N PHE A 404 1.32 15.67 -8.54
CA PHE A 404 1.24 15.07 -7.22
C PHE A 404 1.02 13.54 -7.25
N GLU A 405 0.43 12.99 -8.28
CA GLU A 405 0.40 11.54 -8.51
C GLU A 405 1.81 10.98 -8.72
N GLN A 406 2.64 11.68 -9.52
CA GLN A 406 4.05 11.29 -9.70
C GLN A 406 4.86 11.51 -8.41
N TYR A 407 4.55 12.55 -7.64
CA TYR A 407 5.14 12.78 -6.32
C TYR A 407 4.82 11.63 -5.36
N ALA A 408 3.57 11.18 -5.31
CA ALA A 408 3.17 10.03 -4.49
C ALA A 408 3.87 8.73 -4.94
N LEU A 409 4.03 8.53 -6.25
CA LEU A 409 4.77 7.39 -6.80
C LEU A 409 6.26 7.44 -6.42
N LEU A 410 6.90 8.59 -6.49
CA LEU A 410 8.29 8.76 -6.04
C LEU A 410 8.46 8.52 -4.54
N ASN A 411 7.50 8.90 -3.72
CA ASN A 411 7.48 8.58 -2.28
C ASN A 411 7.34 7.07 -2.05
N TYR A 412 6.47 6.39 -2.81
CA TYR A 412 6.36 4.93 -2.77
C TYR A 412 7.69 4.25 -3.09
N LEU A 413 8.43 4.76 -4.09
CA LEU A 413 9.72 4.23 -4.54
C LEU A 413 10.88 4.62 -3.61
N SER A 414 10.71 5.63 -2.76
CA SER A 414 11.73 6.03 -1.78
C SER A 414 11.74 5.08 -0.57
N PRO A 415 12.89 4.58 -0.10
CA PRO A 415 12.95 3.68 1.06
C PRO A 415 12.61 4.35 2.40
N ASN A 416 12.69 5.67 2.50
CA ASN A 416 12.78 6.39 3.77
C ASN A 416 11.49 7.04 4.28
N GLU A 417 10.31 6.84 3.67
CA GLU A 417 9.09 7.51 4.12
C GLU A 417 7.89 6.56 4.22
N LEU A 418 7.63 6.12 5.46
CA LEU A 418 6.27 5.88 5.96
C LEU A 418 6.23 6.21 7.45
#